data_bc8a5dea87fb40d0e9c4eaf1c32eceed
#
_entry.id   bc8a5dea87fb40d0e9c4eaf1c32eceed
#
_cell.length_a   1.000
_cell.length_b   1.000
_cell.length_c   1.000
_cell.angle_alpha   90.00
_cell.angle_beta   90.00
_cell.angle_gamma   90.00
#
_symmetry.space_group_name_H-M   'P 1'
#
loop_
_entity.id
_entity.type
_entity.pdbx_description
1 polymer ?
#
loop_
_entity_poly.entity_id
_entity_poly.type
_entity_poly.pdbx_seq_one_letter_code
_entity_poly.pdbx_strand_id
1 'polypeptide(L)'
;MDRQKEKIAIERLRAFEPSEKPYYLCYSGGKDSDCIRILAALAGVKHEIHHNLTTVDAPETVQYVKSIHDVIIDRPKLSMWRLIENKKYPPTKISRYCCSELKERGGKGQIKITGVRWAESLARRQNGGVVKVIGKPKSTMALAEDLQAEYEETPKGGIVLNTDNDESRRLVEHCYRTTSTMVNPIIDWTDDDVWAFLGHYGCKSNPLYQCGNKRIGCIGCPMQGGNGMKKDLIGYPKYRDNYLRAFKRMLEARDKAGLDNRDSWNSPEDVMMWWVGDNPRQVRFETPEYLK
;
A
#
# COMPACT_ATOMS: atom_id res chain seq x y z
N MET A 1 -12.94 21.06 10.57
CA MET A 1 -11.87 20.15 11.03
C MET A 1 -12.09 19.86 12.49
N ASP A 2 -12.09 18.58 12.88
CA ASP A 2 -12.21 18.14 14.28
C ASP A 2 -10.84 18.21 14.97
N ARG A 3 -10.64 19.23 15.80
CA ARG A 3 -9.40 19.44 16.55
C ARG A 3 -9.11 18.33 17.57
N GLN A 4 -10.15 17.67 18.07
CA GLN A 4 -9.97 16.56 19.00
C GLN A 4 -9.34 15.34 18.31
N LYS A 5 -9.80 15.00 17.10
CA LYS A 5 -9.22 13.92 16.31
C LYS A 5 -7.76 14.19 15.95
N GLU A 6 -7.42 15.44 15.58
CA GLU A 6 -6.03 15.83 15.34
C GLU A 6 -5.16 15.64 16.58
N LYS A 7 -5.63 16.14 17.74
CA LYS A 7 -4.90 16.00 19.00
C LYS A 7 -4.66 14.54 19.35
N ILE A 8 -5.68 13.68 19.24
CA ILE A 8 -5.57 12.24 19.48
C ILE A 8 -4.54 11.60 18.52
N ALA A 9 -4.56 11.97 17.23
CA ALA A 9 -3.61 11.44 16.25
C ALA A 9 -2.16 11.82 16.58
N ILE A 10 -1.93 13.06 17.03
CA ILE A 10 -0.62 13.55 17.50
C ILE A 10 -0.17 12.79 18.76
N GLU A 11 -1.08 12.60 19.72
CA GLU A 11 -0.79 11.85 20.96
C GLU A 11 -0.42 10.40 20.67
N ARG A 12 -1.12 9.73 19.74
CA ARG A 12 -0.77 8.38 19.25
C ARG A 12 0.65 8.32 18.69
N LEU A 13 1.05 9.31 17.88
CA LEU A 13 2.41 9.35 17.33
C LEU A 13 3.46 9.53 18.43
N ARG A 14 3.22 10.40 19.40
CA ARG A 14 4.14 10.63 20.53
C ARG A 14 4.21 9.42 21.45
N ALA A 15 3.07 8.75 21.67
CA ALA A 15 2.97 7.59 22.55
C ALA A 15 3.85 6.42 22.11
N PHE A 16 3.95 6.19 20.80
CA PHE A 16 4.67 5.06 20.23
C PHE A 16 5.97 5.46 19.53
N GLU A 17 6.50 6.68 19.81
CA GLU A 17 7.77 7.11 19.23
C GLU A 17 8.91 6.17 19.67
N PRO A 18 9.63 5.55 18.71
CA PRO A 18 10.72 4.64 19.06
C PRO A 18 11.91 5.40 19.65
N SER A 19 12.55 4.81 20.66
CA SER A 19 13.66 5.43 21.38
C SER A 19 14.94 5.54 20.55
N GLU A 20 15.24 4.53 19.72
CA GLU A 20 16.53 4.41 19.04
C GLU A 20 16.54 4.87 17.58
N LYS A 21 15.49 4.59 16.83
CA LYS A 21 15.41 4.86 15.40
C LYS A 21 14.25 5.78 15.07
N PRO A 22 14.36 6.59 14.02
CA PRO A 22 13.20 7.35 13.55
C PRO A 22 12.09 6.41 13.08
N TYR A 23 10.85 6.89 13.10
CA TYR A 23 9.76 6.25 12.42
C TYR A 23 10.04 6.11 10.92
N TYR A 24 9.65 5.00 10.33
CA TYR A 24 9.54 4.81 8.90
C TYR A 24 8.14 5.24 8.45
N LEU A 25 7.98 6.46 7.93
CA LEU A 25 6.69 6.97 7.46
C LEU A 25 6.43 6.48 6.03
N CYS A 26 5.41 5.64 5.86
CA CYS A 26 5.02 5.07 4.58
C CYS A 26 4.27 6.11 3.73
N TYR A 27 4.97 6.78 2.81
CA TYR A 27 4.42 7.83 1.98
C TYR A 27 4.06 7.33 0.58
N SER A 28 2.77 7.30 0.25
CA SER A 28 2.29 6.83 -1.06
C SER A 28 1.99 7.95 -2.05
N GLY A 29 2.03 9.21 -1.62
CA GLY A 29 1.59 10.37 -2.41
C GLY A 29 0.06 10.49 -2.50
N GLY A 30 -0.69 9.77 -1.66
CA GLY A 30 -2.13 9.89 -1.54
C GLY A 30 -2.56 10.70 -0.32
N LYS A 31 -3.83 11.13 -0.28
CA LYS A 31 -4.41 12.01 0.75
C LYS A 31 -4.13 11.55 2.19
N ASP A 32 -4.26 10.25 2.44
CA ASP A 32 -4.04 9.68 3.77
C ASP A 32 -2.56 9.74 4.18
N SER A 33 -1.64 9.56 3.23
CA SER A 33 -0.20 9.71 3.47
C SER A 33 0.22 11.19 3.63
N ASP A 34 -0.47 12.11 3.00
CA ASP A 34 -0.28 13.54 3.25
C ASP A 34 -0.70 13.92 4.68
N CYS A 35 -1.83 13.38 5.18
CA CYS A 35 -2.25 13.59 6.56
C CYS A 35 -1.20 13.11 7.56
N ILE A 36 -0.72 11.87 7.44
CA ILE A 36 0.26 11.34 8.40
C ILE A 36 1.60 12.07 8.33
N ARG A 37 2.00 12.57 7.16
CA ARG A 37 3.20 13.40 7.01
C ARG A 37 3.08 14.72 7.79
N ILE A 38 1.95 15.41 7.64
CA ILE A 38 1.69 16.66 8.36
C ILE A 38 1.60 16.39 9.87
N LEU A 39 0.87 15.35 10.27
CA LEU A 39 0.73 14.97 11.67
C LEU A 39 2.07 14.60 12.34
N ALA A 40 2.94 13.90 11.65
CA ALA A 40 4.27 13.55 12.18
C ALA A 40 5.12 14.81 12.44
N ALA A 41 5.06 15.79 11.54
CA ALA A 41 5.72 17.09 11.73
C ALA A 41 5.11 17.87 12.91
N LEU A 42 3.77 17.92 13.04
CA LEU A 42 3.08 18.58 14.16
C LEU A 42 3.34 17.88 15.50
N ALA A 43 3.46 16.57 15.49
CA ALA A 43 3.79 15.79 16.69
C ALA A 43 5.25 16.04 17.16
N GLY A 44 6.12 16.51 16.28
CA GLY A 44 7.56 16.72 16.57
C GLY A 44 8.33 15.43 16.74
N VAL A 45 7.80 14.28 16.29
CA VAL A 45 8.44 12.97 16.40
C VAL A 45 9.53 12.78 15.34
N LYS A 46 10.56 12.01 15.67
CA LYS A 46 11.63 11.66 14.72
C LYS A 46 11.09 10.72 13.64
N HIS A 47 11.16 11.12 12.38
CA HIS A 47 10.65 10.31 11.27
C HIS A 47 11.44 10.54 9.99
N GLU A 48 11.45 9.51 9.14
CA GLU A 48 11.94 9.55 7.75
C GLU A 48 10.77 9.24 6.82
N ILE A 49 10.59 10.06 5.78
CA ILE A 49 9.47 9.93 4.84
C ILE A 49 9.92 9.09 3.66
N HIS A 50 9.34 7.91 3.49
CA HIS A 50 9.75 6.94 2.49
C HIS A 50 8.67 6.67 1.45
N HIS A 51 9.00 6.85 0.18
CA HIS A 51 8.17 6.45 -0.94
C HIS A 51 8.78 5.25 -1.66
N ASN A 52 8.14 4.10 -1.55
CA ASN A 52 8.55 2.89 -2.26
C ASN A 52 8.08 2.96 -3.73
N LEU A 53 8.99 3.25 -4.64
CA LEU A 53 8.71 3.31 -6.08
C LEU A 53 8.35 1.92 -6.61
N THR A 54 7.18 1.80 -7.23
CA THR A 54 6.69 0.50 -7.74
C THR A 54 7.02 0.24 -9.19
N THR A 55 7.54 1.24 -9.92
CA THR A 55 7.77 1.25 -11.36
C THR A 55 6.50 1.22 -12.22
N VAL A 56 5.34 1.16 -11.57
CA VAL A 56 4.00 1.28 -12.17
C VAL A 56 3.16 2.35 -11.48
N ASP A 57 3.81 3.27 -10.76
CA ASP A 57 3.16 4.47 -10.24
C ASP A 57 2.80 5.41 -11.39
N ALA A 58 1.68 6.13 -11.26
CA ALA A 58 1.32 7.15 -12.23
C ALA A 58 2.39 8.26 -12.28
N PRO A 59 2.75 8.79 -13.47
CA PRO A 59 3.74 9.85 -13.60
C PRO A 59 3.43 11.06 -12.74
N GLU A 60 2.16 11.42 -12.63
CA GLU A 60 1.66 12.53 -11.81
C GLU A 60 1.96 12.29 -10.32
N THR A 61 1.79 11.05 -9.86
CA THR A 61 2.12 10.67 -8.47
C THR A 61 3.62 10.78 -8.23
N VAL A 62 4.45 10.29 -9.17
CA VAL A 62 5.91 10.39 -9.05
C VAL A 62 6.37 11.84 -9.03
N GLN A 63 5.79 12.71 -9.87
CA GLN A 63 6.10 14.13 -9.89
C GLN A 63 5.66 14.81 -8.59
N TYR A 64 4.47 14.50 -8.11
CA TYR A 64 3.95 15.01 -6.84
C TYR A 64 4.86 14.62 -5.67
N VAL A 65 5.21 13.34 -5.55
CA VAL A 65 6.12 12.85 -4.50
C VAL A 65 7.48 13.56 -4.55
N LYS A 66 8.03 13.78 -5.74
CA LYS A 66 9.30 14.51 -5.92
C LYS A 66 9.21 16.00 -5.56
N SER A 67 8.02 16.58 -5.57
CA SER A 67 7.81 17.98 -5.16
C SER A 67 7.72 18.15 -3.64
N ILE A 68 7.56 17.07 -2.91
CA ILE A 68 7.54 17.11 -1.43
C ILE A 68 8.98 17.05 -0.92
N HIS A 69 9.32 17.99 -0.07
CA HIS A 69 10.65 18.06 0.54
C HIS A 69 10.89 16.86 1.46
N ASP A 70 12.13 16.42 1.55
CA ASP A 70 12.62 15.37 2.46
C ASP A 70 12.03 13.96 2.24
N VAL A 71 11.42 13.68 1.07
CA VAL A 71 10.97 12.34 0.73
C VAL A 71 12.12 11.51 0.18
N ILE A 72 12.42 10.41 0.85
CA ILE A 72 13.38 9.39 0.40
C ILE A 72 12.65 8.47 -0.59
N ILE A 73 13.14 8.39 -1.82
CA ILE A 73 12.57 7.52 -2.86
C ILE A 73 13.32 6.19 -2.87
N ASP A 74 12.70 5.16 -2.30
CA ASP A 74 13.22 3.80 -2.27
C ASP A 74 12.99 3.11 -3.61
N ARG A 75 14.06 2.77 -4.30
CA ARG A 75 14.01 2.07 -5.59
C ARG A 75 13.97 0.56 -5.40
N PRO A 76 13.08 -0.17 -6.08
CA PRO A 76 13.04 -1.62 -5.98
C PRO A 76 14.24 -2.26 -6.72
N LYS A 77 14.68 -3.42 -6.25
CA LYS A 77 15.71 -4.21 -6.94
C LYS A 77 15.26 -4.73 -8.31
N LEU A 78 13.96 -5.03 -8.44
CA LEU A 78 13.35 -5.50 -9.68
C LEU A 78 12.15 -4.62 -10.01
N SER A 79 11.99 -4.27 -11.29
CA SER A 79 10.79 -3.60 -11.77
C SER A 79 9.60 -4.55 -11.82
N MET A 80 8.36 -4.02 -11.86
CA MET A 80 7.14 -4.80 -12.08
C MET A 80 7.29 -5.73 -13.31
N TRP A 81 7.91 -5.22 -14.38
CA TRP A 81 8.10 -5.94 -15.63
C TRP A 81 8.94 -7.20 -15.46
N ARG A 82 10.03 -7.12 -14.69
CA ARG A 82 10.88 -8.27 -14.35
C ARG A 82 10.22 -9.20 -13.33
N LEU A 83 9.42 -8.66 -12.42
CA LEU A 83 8.66 -9.49 -11.47
C LEU A 83 7.65 -10.38 -12.19
N ILE A 84 6.91 -9.85 -13.18
CA ILE A 84 5.97 -10.63 -13.99
C ILE A 84 6.68 -11.78 -14.70
N GLU A 85 7.81 -11.49 -15.35
CA GLU A 85 8.64 -12.50 -16.02
C GLU A 85 9.12 -13.59 -15.04
N ASN A 86 9.68 -13.19 -13.88
CA ASN A 86 10.22 -14.11 -12.88
C ASN A 86 9.14 -14.96 -12.21
N LYS A 87 7.99 -14.37 -11.91
CA LYS A 87 6.86 -15.09 -11.28
C LYS A 87 6.11 -15.96 -12.28
N LYS A 88 6.26 -15.72 -13.60
CA LYS A 88 5.61 -16.47 -14.69
C LYS A 88 4.08 -16.41 -14.68
N TYR A 89 3.50 -15.37 -14.07
CA TYR A 89 2.07 -15.03 -14.11
C TYR A 89 1.85 -13.56 -13.71
N PRO A 90 0.78 -12.91 -14.22
CA PRO A 90 0.44 -11.54 -13.82
C PRO A 90 0.04 -11.45 -12.35
N PRO A 91 0.24 -10.30 -11.67
CA PRO A 91 -0.27 -10.11 -10.32
C PRO A 91 -1.81 -10.16 -10.32
N THR A 92 -2.38 -10.76 -9.27
CA THR A 92 -3.84 -10.87 -9.12
C THR A 92 -4.28 -10.34 -7.74
N LYS A 93 -5.61 -10.29 -7.52
CA LYS A 93 -6.17 -9.94 -6.19
C LYS A 93 -5.72 -10.92 -5.10
N ILE A 94 -5.53 -12.17 -5.43
CA ILE A 94 -5.11 -13.24 -4.51
C ILE A 94 -3.60 -13.23 -4.38
N SER A 95 -2.87 -13.25 -5.50
CA SER A 95 -1.41 -13.28 -5.52
C SER A 95 -0.84 -11.87 -5.73
N ARG A 96 -0.66 -11.17 -4.61
CA ARG A 96 -0.19 -9.79 -4.56
C ARG A 96 1.31 -9.67 -4.38
N TYR A 97 2.09 -10.52 -5.08
CA TYR A 97 3.55 -10.49 -4.98
C TYR A 97 4.15 -9.10 -5.27
N CYS A 98 3.48 -8.31 -6.13
CA CYS A 98 3.90 -6.94 -6.41
C CYS A 98 3.89 -6.05 -5.15
N CYS A 99 2.92 -6.21 -4.24
CA CYS A 99 2.90 -5.44 -3.01
C CYS A 99 4.04 -5.86 -2.08
N SER A 100 4.22 -7.16 -1.85
CA SER A 100 5.29 -7.67 -0.98
C SER A 100 6.69 -7.32 -1.50
N GLU A 101 6.87 -7.34 -2.83
CA GLU A 101 8.17 -7.11 -3.46
C GLU A 101 8.50 -5.62 -3.68
N LEU A 102 7.49 -4.77 -3.92
CA LEU A 102 7.70 -3.37 -4.28
C LEU A 102 7.33 -2.38 -3.18
N LYS A 103 6.35 -2.70 -2.32
CA LYS A 103 5.82 -1.74 -1.32
C LYS A 103 6.16 -2.09 0.13
N GLU A 104 6.23 -3.38 0.48
CA GLU A 104 6.24 -3.81 1.88
C GLU A 104 7.65 -4.11 2.43
N ARG A 105 8.70 -3.98 1.61
CA ARG A 105 10.09 -4.30 1.99
C ARG A 105 10.78 -3.28 2.88
N GLY A 106 10.34 -2.01 2.83
CA GLY A 106 10.94 -0.92 3.57
C GLY A 106 10.71 -0.99 5.08
N GLY A 107 11.53 -0.26 5.85
CA GLY A 107 11.37 -0.07 7.29
C GLY A 107 11.52 -1.35 8.12
N LYS A 108 12.41 -2.26 7.73
CA LYS A 108 12.68 -3.47 8.53
C LYS A 108 13.38 -3.09 9.84
N GLY A 109 12.82 -3.52 10.97
CA GLY A 109 13.33 -3.19 12.30
C GLY A 109 13.12 -1.71 12.68
N GLN A 110 12.08 -1.09 12.12
CA GLN A 110 11.58 0.24 12.48
C GLN A 110 10.07 0.17 12.69
N ILE A 111 9.53 1.06 13.51
CA ILE A 111 8.08 1.26 13.61
C ILE A 111 7.63 2.07 12.39
N LYS A 112 6.61 1.58 11.71
CA LYS A 112 6.05 2.22 10.51
C LYS A 112 4.87 3.11 10.88
N ILE A 113 4.81 4.32 10.33
CA ILE A 113 3.59 5.12 10.33
C ILE A 113 2.83 4.84 9.04
N THR A 114 1.55 4.49 9.13
CA THR A 114 0.70 4.26 7.96
C THR A 114 -0.62 5.02 8.03
N GLY A 115 -1.14 5.42 6.88
CA GLY A 115 -2.43 6.12 6.75
C GLY A 115 -3.62 5.16 6.62
N VAL A 116 -3.57 4.01 7.28
CA VAL A 116 -4.66 3.02 7.26
C VAL A 116 -5.84 3.54 8.06
N ARG A 117 -7.08 3.39 7.52
CA ARG A 117 -8.32 3.82 8.17
C ARG A 117 -9.40 2.72 8.13
N TRP A 118 -10.20 2.64 9.17
CA TRP A 118 -11.36 1.72 9.22
C TRP A 118 -12.39 2.02 8.13
N ALA A 119 -12.56 3.28 7.77
CA ALA A 119 -13.50 3.74 6.74
C ALA A 119 -13.19 3.24 5.32
N GLU A 120 -11.97 2.74 5.05
CA GLU A 120 -11.58 2.32 3.70
C GLU A 120 -12.20 0.98 3.27
N SER A 121 -12.44 0.04 4.17
CA SER A 121 -13.08 -1.24 3.88
C SER A 121 -13.35 -2.06 5.14
N LEU A 122 -14.29 -3.02 5.06
CA LEU A 122 -14.56 -3.99 6.13
C LEU A 122 -13.29 -4.77 6.52
N ALA A 123 -12.47 -5.18 5.55
CA ALA A 123 -11.22 -5.88 5.82
C ALA A 123 -10.22 -5.02 6.63
N ARG A 124 -10.20 -3.70 6.42
CA ARG A 124 -9.41 -2.78 7.21
C ARG A 124 -9.96 -2.63 8.62
N ARG A 125 -11.28 -2.56 8.76
CA ARG A 125 -11.95 -2.48 10.05
C ARG A 125 -11.70 -3.71 10.91
N GLN A 126 -11.70 -4.90 10.31
CA GLN A 126 -11.47 -6.17 11.02
C GLN A 126 -9.99 -6.47 11.34
N ASN A 127 -9.05 -5.88 10.60
CA ASN A 127 -7.62 -6.20 10.70
C ASN A 127 -6.74 -5.00 11.06
N GLY A 128 -7.32 -3.85 11.35
CA GLY A 128 -6.60 -2.62 11.66
C GLY A 128 -6.94 -2.09 13.06
N GLY A 129 -5.96 -1.54 13.74
CA GLY A 129 -6.08 -0.85 15.03
C GLY A 129 -5.12 0.33 15.09
N VAL A 130 -5.08 1.02 16.22
CA VAL A 130 -4.15 2.14 16.47
C VAL A 130 -2.72 1.67 16.24
N VAL A 131 -2.37 0.51 16.81
CA VAL A 131 -1.12 -0.19 16.51
C VAL A 131 -1.43 -1.58 16.00
N LYS A 132 -0.71 -2.00 14.98
CA LYS A 132 -0.74 -3.37 14.47
C LYS A 132 0.64 -4.00 14.57
N VAL A 133 0.72 -5.15 15.23
CA VAL A 133 1.94 -5.96 15.36
C VAL A 133 1.76 -7.24 14.54
N ILE A 134 2.61 -7.43 13.54
CA ILE A 134 2.66 -8.62 12.69
C ILE A 134 3.97 -9.36 12.98
N GLY A 135 3.90 -10.50 13.63
CA GLY A 135 5.07 -11.29 14.03
C GLY A 135 4.73 -12.76 14.27
N LYS A 136 5.56 -13.45 15.04
CA LYS A 136 5.25 -14.81 15.48
C LYS A 136 4.10 -14.73 16.51
N PRO A 137 2.86 -15.14 16.16
CA PRO A 137 1.68 -14.84 16.98
C PRO A 137 1.85 -15.28 18.45
N LYS A 138 2.27 -16.53 18.68
CA LYS A 138 2.39 -17.11 20.03
C LYS A 138 3.34 -16.33 20.95
N SER A 139 4.51 -15.91 20.46
CA SER A 139 5.48 -15.16 21.28
C SER A 139 5.04 -13.72 21.56
N THR A 140 4.34 -13.12 20.60
CA THR A 140 3.81 -11.74 20.76
C THR A 140 2.63 -11.72 21.73
N MET A 141 1.77 -12.73 21.67
CA MET A 141 0.63 -12.86 22.59
C MET A 141 1.08 -13.15 24.02
N ALA A 142 2.01 -14.11 24.22
CA ALA A 142 2.57 -14.38 25.52
C ALA A 142 3.22 -13.12 26.15
N LEU A 143 3.92 -12.33 25.36
CA LEU A 143 4.49 -11.06 25.84
C LEU A 143 3.41 -10.03 26.16
N ALA A 144 2.31 -9.98 25.39
CA ALA A 144 1.19 -9.08 25.69
C ALA A 144 0.50 -9.47 27.02
N GLU A 145 0.34 -10.76 27.26
CA GLU A 145 -0.20 -11.28 28.52
C GLU A 145 0.71 -10.97 29.71
N ASP A 146 2.03 -11.18 29.58
CA ASP A 146 3.02 -10.85 30.62
C ASP A 146 3.03 -9.36 30.96
N LEU A 147 2.85 -8.50 29.95
CA LEU A 147 2.81 -7.04 30.12
C LEU A 147 1.41 -6.51 30.48
N GLN A 148 0.41 -7.38 30.54
CA GLN A 148 -1.01 -7.03 30.76
C GLN A 148 -1.55 -6.02 29.73
N ALA A 149 -1.04 -6.07 28.50
CA ALA A 149 -1.48 -5.22 27.41
C ALA A 149 -2.78 -5.75 26.80
N GLU A 150 -3.79 -4.91 26.67
CA GLU A 150 -5.03 -5.24 25.98
C GLU A 150 -4.80 -5.37 24.48
N TYR A 151 -5.17 -6.51 23.90
CA TYR A 151 -5.03 -6.76 22.48
C TYR A 151 -6.22 -7.50 21.87
N GLU A 152 -6.38 -7.37 20.56
CA GLU A 152 -7.32 -8.17 19.76
C GLU A 152 -6.55 -8.93 18.70
N GLU A 153 -6.88 -10.21 18.50
CA GLU A 153 -6.33 -11.01 17.41
C GLU A 153 -6.98 -10.63 16.08
N THR A 154 -6.18 -10.62 15.01
CA THR A 154 -6.72 -10.32 13.68
C THR A 154 -6.93 -11.59 12.86
N PRO A 155 -7.99 -11.68 12.02
CA PRO A 155 -8.25 -12.85 11.18
C PRO A 155 -7.11 -13.25 10.23
N LYS A 156 -6.19 -12.32 9.95
CA LYS A 156 -5.01 -12.54 9.10
C LYS A 156 -3.72 -12.79 9.88
N GLY A 157 -3.84 -13.04 11.18
CA GLY A 157 -2.70 -13.19 12.08
C GLY A 157 -2.10 -11.86 12.54
N GLY A 158 -1.44 -11.89 13.69
CA GLY A 158 -0.99 -10.71 14.41
C GLY A 158 -2.02 -10.16 15.38
N ILE A 159 -1.64 -9.15 16.11
CA ILE A 159 -2.49 -8.49 17.11
C ILE A 159 -2.65 -7.00 16.78
N VAL A 160 -3.74 -6.41 17.26
CA VAL A 160 -3.96 -4.96 17.25
C VAL A 160 -4.14 -4.45 18.66
N LEU A 161 -3.61 -3.26 18.92
CA LEU A 161 -3.76 -2.50 20.14
C LEU A 161 -4.58 -1.26 19.80
N ASN A 162 -5.63 -1.00 20.55
CA ASN A 162 -6.52 0.15 20.32
C ASN A 162 -6.36 1.23 21.37
N THR A 163 -5.51 0.99 22.38
CA THR A 163 -5.14 1.93 23.44
C THR A 163 -3.69 2.36 23.30
N ASP A 164 -3.35 3.53 23.81
CA ASP A 164 -1.99 4.07 23.87
C ASP A 164 -1.46 4.14 25.32
N ASN A 165 -1.96 3.24 26.18
CA ASN A 165 -1.53 3.09 27.57
C ASN A 165 -0.08 2.59 27.69
N ASP A 166 0.47 2.60 28.89
CA ASP A 166 1.87 2.23 29.14
C ASP A 166 2.17 0.77 28.82
N GLU A 167 1.21 -0.13 28.99
CA GLU A 167 1.31 -1.55 28.65
C GLU A 167 1.47 -1.74 27.15
N SER A 168 0.64 -1.06 26.35
CA SER A 168 0.74 -1.06 24.89
C SER A 168 2.08 -0.49 24.41
N ARG A 169 2.57 0.58 25.03
CA ARG A 169 3.88 1.19 24.70
C ARG A 169 5.03 0.22 24.96
N ARG A 170 5.05 -0.45 26.12
CA ARG A 170 6.06 -1.45 26.47
C ARG A 170 6.06 -2.62 25.50
N LEU A 171 4.88 -3.12 25.13
CA LEU A 171 4.75 -4.20 24.15
C LEU A 171 5.34 -3.80 22.80
N VAL A 172 5.04 -2.60 22.31
CA VAL A 172 5.57 -2.08 21.05
C VAL A 172 7.09 -1.95 21.10
N GLU A 173 7.66 -1.40 22.17
CA GLU A 173 9.10 -1.24 22.34
C GLU A 173 9.84 -2.59 22.30
N HIS A 174 9.28 -3.64 22.85
CA HIS A 174 9.84 -4.99 22.76
C HIS A 174 9.69 -5.64 21.38
N CYS A 175 8.54 -5.39 20.71
CA CYS A 175 8.19 -6.12 19.49
C CYS A 175 8.81 -5.54 18.21
N TYR A 176 9.00 -4.21 18.09
CA TYR A 176 9.26 -3.58 16.79
C TYR A 176 10.56 -4.04 16.10
N ARG A 177 11.54 -4.50 16.85
CA ARG A 177 12.84 -4.97 16.30
C ARG A 177 12.71 -6.32 15.57
N THR A 178 11.81 -7.19 16.01
CA THR A 178 11.67 -8.56 15.54
C THR A 178 10.39 -8.79 14.74
N THR A 179 9.44 -7.86 14.80
CA THR A 179 8.14 -7.93 14.13
C THR A 179 7.97 -6.77 13.15
N SER A 180 6.88 -6.77 12.37
CA SER A 180 6.45 -5.61 11.60
C SER A 180 5.41 -4.84 12.41
N THR A 181 5.83 -3.73 13.02
CA THR A 181 4.96 -2.89 13.85
C THR A 181 4.55 -1.64 13.06
N MET A 182 3.25 -1.34 13.06
CA MET A 182 2.65 -0.22 12.34
C MET A 182 1.79 0.60 13.29
N VAL A 183 2.00 1.90 13.32
CA VAL A 183 1.16 2.90 14.00
C VAL A 183 0.27 3.57 12.96
N ASN A 184 -1.03 3.60 13.22
CA ASN A 184 -2.06 4.15 12.34
C ASN A 184 -2.74 5.34 13.05
N PRO A 185 -2.15 6.52 13.04
CA PRO A 185 -2.64 7.65 13.85
C PRO A 185 -4.05 8.10 13.49
N ILE A 186 -4.45 7.92 12.22
CA ILE A 186 -5.74 8.34 11.66
C ILE A 186 -6.70 7.17 11.44
N ILE A 187 -6.56 6.07 12.18
CA ILE A 187 -7.32 4.82 11.97
C ILE A 187 -8.84 5.02 11.99
N ASP A 188 -9.34 5.92 12.80
CA ASP A 188 -10.75 6.28 13.04
C ASP A 188 -11.25 7.46 12.21
N TRP A 189 -10.41 8.02 11.30
CA TRP A 189 -10.81 9.16 10.47
C TRP A 189 -11.68 8.72 9.29
N THR A 190 -12.68 9.54 8.98
CA THR A 190 -13.51 9.44 7.76
C THR A 190 -12.81 10.13 6.57
N ASP A 191 -13.40 10.01 5.37
CA ASP A 191 -12.90 10.76 4.21
C ASP A 191 -13.07 12.28 4.39
N ASP A 192 -14.15 12.71 5.04
CA ASP A 192 -14.41 14.12 5.34
C ASP A 192 -13.39 14.68 6.33
N ASP A 193 -13.02 13.91 7.37
CA ASP A 193 -11.95 14.30 8.29
C ASP A 193 -10.62 14.53 7.57
N VAL A 194 -10.25 13.60 6.68
CA VAL A 194 -9.03 13.70 5.88
C VAL A 194 -9.01 14.96 5.02
N TRP A 195 -10.09 15.22 4.26
CA TRP A 195 -10.16 16.40 3.40
C TRP A 195 -10.24 17.71 4.17
N ALA A 196 -10.98 17.73 5.28
CA ALA A 196 -11.06 18.91 6.16
C ALA A 196 -9.69 19.23 6.79
N PHE A 197 -8.92 18.20 7.17
CA PHE A 197 -7.57 18.37 7.69
C PHE A 197 -6.61 18.91 6.63
N LEU A 198 -6.57 18.31 5.44
CA LEU A 198 -5.69 18.74 4.35
C LEU A 198 -6.02 20.18 3.91
N GLY A 199 -7.31 20.53 3.82
CA GLY A 199 -7.76 21.87 3.51
C GLY A 199 -7.33 22.89 4.58
N HIS A 200 -7.42 22.54 5.87
CA HIS A 200 -6.98 23.41 6.97
C HIS A 200 -5.49 23.75 6.89
N TYR A 201 -4.65 22.78 6.54
CA TYR A 201 -3.20 22.97 6.41
C TYR A 201 -2.77 23.44 5.01
N GLY A 202 -3.72 23.77 4.10
CA GLY A 202 -3.42 24.24 2.75
C GLY A 202 -2.63 23.23 1.91
N CYS A 203 -2.77 21.93 2.19
CA CYS A 203 -2.06 20.90 1.47
C CYS A 203 -2.58 20.77 0.04
N LYS A 204 -1.71 21.03 -0.93
CA LYS A 204 -1.99 20.74 -2.35
C LYS A 204 -1.84 19.24 -2.56
N SER A 205 -2.94 18.51 -2.44
CA SER A 205 -2.96 17.06 -2.66
C SER A 205 -2.58 16.68 -4.10
N ASN A 206 -2.26 15.39 -4.29
CA ASN A 206 -1.93 14.83 -5.59
C ASN A 206 -2.97 15.22 -6.67
N PRO A 207 -2.54 15.76 -7.84
CA PRO A 207 -3.42 16.27 -8.88
C PRO A 207 -4.41 15.24 -9.43
N LEU A 208 -4.12 13.95 -9.32
CA LEU A 208 -5.05 12.90 -9.76
C LEU A 208 -6.39 12.91 -9.03
N TYR A 209 -6.48 13.50 -7.83
CA TYR A 209 -7.78 13.69 -7.16
C TYR A 209 -8.65 14.71 -7.88
N GLN A 210 -8.06 15.74 -8.50
CA GLN A 210 -8.77 16.73 -9.31
C GLN A 210 -9.30 16.13 -10.61
N CYS A 211 -8.70 15.02 -11.09
CA CYS A 211 -9.18 14.25 -12.25
C CYS A 211 -10.30 13.24 -11.87
N GLY A 212 -10.90 13.38 -10.69
CA GLY A 212 -12.01 12.54 -10.23
C GLY A 212 -11.62 11.16 -9.69
N ASN A 213 -10.33 10.89 -9.46
CA ASN A 213 -9.91 9.65 -8.84
C ASN A 213 -10.20 9.67 -7.33
N LYS A 214 -10.97 8.71 -6.84
CA LYS A 214 -11.23 8.58 -5.39
C LYS A 214 -10.05 7.99 -4.63
N ARG A 215 -9.20 7.24 -5.30
CA ARG A 215 -8.00 6.58 -4.74
C ARG A 215 -6.86 6.67 -5.74
N ILE A 216 -5.65 6.82 -5.23
CA ILE A 216 -4.43 6.80 -6.01
C ILE A 216 -3.71 5.47 -5.76
N GLY A 217 -3.24 4.84 -6.83
CA GLY A 217 -2.57 3.54 -6.76
C GLY A 217 -1.69 3.29 -7.96
N CYS A 218 -1.20 2.06 -8.05
CA CYS A 218 -0.44 1.60 -9.22
C CYS A 218 -1.33 1.52 -10.45
N ILE A 219 -0.81 1.87 -11.62
CA ILE A 219 -1.48 1.68 -12.91
C ILE A 219 -1.68 0.19 -13.17
N GLY A 220 -2.92 -0.20 -13.52
CA GLY A 220 -3.28 -1.59 -13.75
C GLY A 220 -3.33 -2.44 -12.47
N CYS A 221 -3.56 -1.85 -11.30
CA CYS A 221 -3.62 -2.60 -10.04
C CYS A 221 -4.84 -3.51 -9.99
N PRO A 222 -4.68 -4.84 -9.80
CA PRO A 222 -5.82 -5.78 -9.75
C PRO A 222 -6.84 -5.47 -8.65
N MET A 223 -6.42 -4.73 -7.60
CA MET A 223 -7.31 -4.34 -6.51
C MET A 223 -8.39 -3.32 -6.93
N GLN A 224 -8.23 -2.66 -8.07
CA GLN A 224 -9.24 -1.76 -8.66
C GLN A 224 -10.39 -2.52 -9.36
N GLY A 225 -10.18 -3.81 -9.64
CA GLY A 225 -11.06 -4.60 -10.49
C GLY A 225 -10.88 -4.32 -11.98
N GLY A 226 -11.50 -5.15 -12.83
CA GLY A 226 -11.30 -5.11 -14.28
C GLY A 226 -11.57 -3.74 -14.90
N ASN A 227 -12.68 -3.10 -14.55
CA ASN A 227 -13.06 -1.80 -15.10
C ASN A 227 -12.05 -0.69 -14.73
N GLY A 228 -11.52 -0.70 -13.49
CA GLY A 228 -10.48 0.23 -13.08
C GLY A 228 -9.18 0.01 -13.84
N MET A 229 -8.78 -1.26 -14.01
CA MET A 229 -7.60 -1.62 -14.79
C MET A 229 -7.72 -1.19 -16.26
N LYS A 230 -8.88 -1.43 -16.90
CA LYS A 230 -9.14 -0.99 -18.29
C LYS A 230 -9.02 0.53 -18.43
N LYS A 231 -9.64 1.29 -17.50
CA LYS A 231 -9.51 2.75 -17.48
C LYS A 231 -8.05 3.20 -17.40
N ASP A 232 -7.25 2.56 -16.54
CA ASP A 232 -5.83 2.86 -16.42
C ASP A 232 -5.06 2.55 -17.73
N LEU A 233 -5.31 1.40 -18.36
CA LEU A 233 -4.63 0.97 -19.58
C LEU A 233 -4.96 1.89 -20.78
N ILE A 234 -6.17 2.43 -20.85
CA ILE A 234 -6.57 3.44 -21.82
C ILE A 234 -5.87 4.76 -21.52
N GLY A 235 -5.91 5.23 -20.29
CA GLY A 235 -5.33 6.51 -19.87
C GLY A 235 -3.81 6.55 -19.93
N TYR A 236 -3.15 5.38 -19.79
CA TYR A 236 -1.69 5.27 -19.78
C TYR A 236 -1.16 4.25 -20.82
N PRO A 237 -1.23 4.55 -22.13
CA PRO A 237 -0.89 3.59 -23.18
C PRO A 237 0.55 3.09 -23.11
N LYS A 238 1.52 3.91 -22.68
CA LYS A 238 2.92 3.47 -22.48
C LYS A 238 3.05 2.36 -21.42
N TYR A 239 2.21 2.39 -20.38
CA TYR A 239 2.18 1.33 -19.36
C TYR A 239 1.49 0.08 -19.88
N ARG A 240 0.41 0.22 -20.65
CA ARG A 240 -0.22 -0.89 -21.37
C ARG A 240 0.80 -1.64 -22.21
N ASP A 241 1.55 -0.92 -23.04
CA ASP A 241 2.57 -1.51 -23.94
C ASP A 241 3.71 -2.17 -23.14
N ASN A 242 4.07 -1.61 -22.00
CA ASN A 242 5.03 -2.23 -21.08
C ASN A 242 4.49 -3.53 -20.47
N TYR A 243 3.21 -3.60 -20.10
CA TYR A 243 2.56 -4.82 -19.64
C TYR A 243 2.54 -5.89 -20.74
N LEU A 244 2.14 -5.54 -21.97
CA LEU A 244 2.18 -6.46 -23.12
C LEU A 244 3.59 -7.02 -23.36
N ARG A 245 4.61 -6.17 -23.35
CA ARG A 245 6.01 -6.61 -23.44
C ARG A 245 6.43 -7.54 -22.30
N ALA A 246 5.95 -7.25 -21.08
CA ALA A 246 6.23 -8.11 -19.92
C ALA A 246 5.51 -9.45 -20.04
N PHE A 247 4.27 -9.48 -20.52
CA PHE A 247 3.52 -10.71 -20.76
C PHE A 247 4.15 -11.57 -21.87
N LYS A 248 4.66 -10.94 -22.93
CA LYS A 248 5.42 -11.67 -23.97
C LYS A 248 6.62 -12.39 -23.35
N ARG A 249 7.47 -11.68 -22.61
CA ARG A 249 8.63 -12.30 -21.93
C ARG A 249 8.22 -13.36 -20.90
N MET A 250 7.11 -13.13 -20.22
CA MET A 250 6.54 -14.10 -19.27
C MET A 250 6.15 -15.40 -19.98
N LEU A 251 5.45 -15.34 -21.14
CA LEU A 251 5.09 -16.50 -21.94
C LEU A 251 6.34 -17.25 -22.42
N GLU A 252 7.34 -16.55 -22.96
CA GLU A 252 8.63 -17.13 -23.35
C GLU A 252 9.35 -17.83 -22.16
N ALA A 253 9.26 -17.23 -20.96
CA ALA A 253 9.84 -17.83 -19.75
C ALA A 253 9.06 -19.04 -19.25
N ARG A 254 7.75 -19.11 -19.50
CA ARG A 254 6.91 -20.28 -19.25
C ARG A 254 7.25 -21.41 -20.17
N ASP A 255 7.34 -21.15 -21.48
CA ASP A 255 7.70 -22.14 -22.51
C ASP A 255 9.07 -22.79 -22.19
N LYS A 256 10.08 -21.95 -21.89
CA LYS A 256 11.42 -22.44 -21.48
C LYS A 256 11.39 -23.28 -20.22
N ALA A 257 10.43 -23.07 -19.33
CA ALA A 257 10.26 -23.82 -18.10
C ALA A 257 9.35 -25.06 -18.24
N GLY A 258 8.86 -25.36 -19.44
CA GLY A 258 7.91 -26.44 -19.70
C GLY A 258 6.57 -26.29 -18.98
N LEU A 259 6.17 -25.05 -18.68
CA LEU A 259 4.92 -24.77 -18.00
C LEU A 259 3.80 -24.62 -19.03
N ASP A 260 2.71 -25.33 -18.81
CA ASP A 260 1.50 -25.20 -19.62
C ASP A 260 0.97 -23.76 -19.61
N ASN A 261 0.75 -23.22 -20.79
CA ASN A 261 0.27 -21.84 -21.01
C ASN A 261 -1.25 -21.71 -20.89
N ARG A 262 -1.93 -22.52 -20.08
CA ARG A 262 -3.39 -22.48 -19.94
C ARG A 262 -4.07 -22.28 -21.30
N ASP A 263 -5.06 -23.02 -21.70
CA ASP A 263 -5.74 -22.98 -23.01
C ASP A 263 -6.12 -21.61 -23.57
N SER A 264 -6.02 -20.55 -22.76
CA SER A 264 -6.41 -19.19 -23.10
C SER A 264 -5.24 -18.19 -23.28
N TRP A 265 -3.98 -18.57 -23.04
CA TRP A 265 -2.82 -17.67 -23.10
C TRP A 265 -1.94 -17.94 -24.32
N ASN A 266 -2.46 -17.66 -25.52
CA ASN A 266 -1.72 -17.86 -26.77
C ASN A 266 -0.90 -16.62 -27.19
N SER A 267 -1.26 -15.44 -26.64
CA SER A 267 -0.62 -14.15 -26.94
C SER A 267 -0.56 -13.26 -25.71
N PRO A 268 0.31 -12.22 -25.70
CA PRO A 268 0.30 -11.21 -24.66
C PRO A 268 -1.06 -10.52 -24.46
N GLU A 269 -1.79 -10.34 -25.56
CA GLU A 269 -3.15 -9.76 -25.59
C GLU A 269 -4.15 -10.69 -24.89
N ASP A 270 -4.06 -11.98 -25.10
CA ASP A 270 -4.90 -12.97 -24.40
C ASP A 270 -4.63 -12.91 -22.88
N VAL A 271 -3.36 -12.79 -22.48
CA VAL A 271 -3.01 -12.62 -21.06
C VAL A 271 -3.59 -11.31 -20.51
N MET A 272 -3.52 -10.23 -21.27
CA MET A 272 -4.08 -8.93 -20.88
C MET A 272 -5.61 -9.01 -20.69
N MET A 273 -6.31 -9.60 -21.65
CA MET A 273 -7.77 -9.80 -21.57
C MET A 273 -8.16 -10.64 -20.34
N TRP A 274 -7.48 -11.77 -20.15
CA TRP A 274 -7.68 -12.58 -18.94
C TRP A 274 -7.41 -11.77 -17.66
N TRP A 275 -6.36 -10.99 -17.65
CA TRP A 275 -5.92 -10.21 -16.48
C TRP A 275 -6.94 -9.14 -16.07
N VAL A 276 -7.57 -8.47 -17.03
CA VAL A 276 -8.63 -7.48 -16.77
C VAL A 276 -10.01 -8.11 -16.56
N GLY A 277 -10.11 -9.43 -16.64
CA GLY A 277 -11.36 -10.18 -16.42
C GLY A 277 -12.25 -10.31 -17.65
N ASP A 278 -11.70 -10.08 -18.85
CA ASP A 278 -12.41 -10.36 -20.11
C ASP A 278 -12.12 -11.80 -20.57
N ASN A 279 -13.05 -12.38 -21.33
CA ASN A 279 -12.85 -13.69 -21.92
C ASN A 279 -12.25 -13.54 -23.33
N PRO A 280 -11.00 -13.98 -23.57
CA PRO A 280 -10.38 -13.88 -24.89
C PRO A 280 -11.19 -14.51 -26.03
N ARG A 281 -11.97 -15.55 -25.72
CA ARG A 281 -12.82 -16.24 -26.71
C ARG A 281 -14.07 -15.45 -27.14
N GLN A 282 -14.55 -14.55 -26.27
CA GLN A 282 -15.75 -13.74 -26.54
C GLN A 282 -15.45 -12.41 -27.24
N VAL A 283 -14.22 -11.89 -27.12
CA VAL A 283 -13.83 -10.53 -27.58
C VAL A 283 -13.08 -10.54 -28.91
N ARG A 284 -12.95 -11.69 -29.58
CA ARG A 284 -12.14 -11.83 -30.83
C ARG A 284 -12.67 -11.05 -32.06
N PHE A 285 -13.88 -10.50 -31.98
CA PHE A 285 -14.49 -9.79 -33.12
C PHE A 285 -14.21 -8.28 -33.12
N GLU A 286 -13.85 -7.69 -31.99
CA GLU A 286 -13.47 -6.27 -31.88
C GLU A 286 -12.29 -6.12 -30.93
N THR A 287 -11.24 -5.41 -31.36
CA THR A 287 -10.11 -5.10 -30.49
C THR A 287 -10.57 -4.14 -29.39
N PRO A 288 -10.55 -4.55 -28.10
CA PRO A 288 -10.92 -3.67 -27.00
C PRO A 288 -10.11 -2.38 -26.99
N GLU A 289 -10.73 -1.27 -26.52
CA GLU A 289 -10.09 0.05 -26.50
C GLU A 289 -8.76 0.06 -25.70
N TYR A 290 -8.71 -0.69 -24.60
CA TYR A 290 -7.50 -0.81 -23.77
C TYR A 290 -6.36 -1.64 -24.42
N LEU A 291 -6.59 -2.23 -25.60
CA LEU A 291 -5.57 -2.90 -26.42
C LEU A 291 -5.19 -2.08 -27.67
N LYS A 292 -5.93 -1.02 -27.97
CA LYS A 292 -5.61 -0.06 -29.05
C LYS A 292 -4.57 0.93 -28.57
#